data_c7fad9b076528d1754b4e6b1b0bbd65a
#
_entry.id   c7fad9b076528d1754b4e6b1b0bbd65a
#
_cell.length_a   1.000
_cell.length_b   1.000
_cell.length_c   1.000
_cell.angle_alpha   90.00
_cell.angle_beta   90.00
_cell.angle_gamma   90.00
#
_symmetry.space_group_name_H-M   'P 1'
#
loop_
_entity.id
_entity.type
_entity.pdbx_description
1 polymer ?
#
loop_
_entity_poly.entity_id
_entity_poly.type
_entity_poly.pdbx_seq_one_letter_code
_entity_poly.pdbx_strand_id
1 'polypeptide(L)'
;PGLEILKLQHQTDSGTVEEKIEVDLENTLRNLRGEDEHGLPLPDTDPRAIIHHRWLFERNNPGEAFPEHLEVNCPHCGSPAIEDEHTGETYRTQTEDRLSTYDIYGNPRPGMTVERHLIDGDIAIFNRQPSLHRMSMMAHEVRVMDGKTFRFNLAVCTPYNADFDGDEMNLHVIQSEESRAEAKILMRVQEHIITPRYGGAVIGGIHDHISGAYLLTHGAQDEKGNPIPRLIPKSIALDVLGQVGWSGNLPDEVERDGVVGYLGTDLMSLIVPDGFRLEYTSRSNDTVLVKDGHVTGTLDKRAIGAEDGRLLDAVVQTHGTEEGAKFLDRMTRMTIAICTSMGFTTGIDDQDLPPEATQEIHAINQTASDEVDAELVKFGKDGSKYETRPGRTPLETLEENILGILDRCKSATSEVAKNVLEDDNAAVLMATSGARGNMDNLAMMAGSIGQPKVRGKRLERGYQDRVLPHFGRNARGAKEKGFVSSSFKRGLEPTEFFMLSVSGRESLVDTAVRTAKSGYMQRRLINAMDDLKVWDDEPASVRNTANRIIQFRYGEDSVDPARSKKGEPFDVSAVLDDALGGE
;
A
#
# COMPACT_ATOMS: atom_id res chain seq x y z
N PRO A 1 -30.41 6.30 20.62
CA PRO A 1 -31.03 5.05 21.00
C PRO A 1 -30.41 3.96 20.15
N GLY A 2 -29.40 3.34 20.68
CA GLY A 2 -28.62 2.32 19.99
C GLY A 2 -29.13 0.95 20.32
N LEU A 3 -29.02 0.04 19.36
CA LEU A 3 -29.05 -1.39 19.57
C LEU A 3 -27.93 -1.75 20.54
N GLU A 4 -28.28 -2.35 21.64
CA GLU A 4 -27.31 -2.84 22.61
C GLU A 4 -27.11 -4.33 22.42
N ILE A 5 -25.85 -4.74 22.46
CA ILE A 5 -25.45 -6.11 22.20
C ILE A 5 -24.95 -6.71 23.50
N LEU A 6 -25.66 -7.71 23.98
CA LEU A 6 -25.22 -8.54 25.07
C LEU A 6 -24.29 -9.63 24.56
N LYS A 7 -23.10 -9.77 25.16
CA LYS A 7 -22.23 -10.92 24.96
C LYS A 7 -22.77 -12.11 25.76
N LEU A 8 -23.14 -13.16 25.06
CA LEU A 8 -23.41 -14.44 25.67
C LEU A 8 -22.30 -15.42 25.26
N GLN A 9 -21.62 -15.95 26.25
CA GLN A 9 -20.74 -17.09 26.04
C GLN A 9 -21.50 -18.37 26.38
N HIS A 10 -21.46 -19.34 25.50
CA HIS A 10 -22.06 -20.64 25.74
C HIS A 10 -21.16 -21.78 25.27
N GLN A 11 -21.27 -22.91 25.93
CA GLN A 11 -20.53 -24.11 25.56
C GLN A 11 -21.34 -24.93 24.57
N THR A 12 -20.73 -25.25 23.45
CA THR A 12 -21.27 -26.18 22.45
C THR A 12 -20.38 -27.43 22.40
N ASP A 13 -20.84 -28.47 21.73
CA ASP A 13 -20.07 -29.73 21.50
C ASP A 13 -18.72 -29.48 20.78
N SER A 14 -18.56 -28.32 20.12
CA SER A 14 -17.35 -27.92 19.40
C SER A 14 -16.45 -26.95 20.18
N GLY A 15 -16.81 -26.54 21.38
CA GLY A 15 -16.07 -25.61 22.24
C GLY A 15 -16.90 -24.41 22.69
N THR A 16 -16.25 -23.45 23.33
CA THR A 16 -16.89 -22.20 23.78
C THR A 16 -17.09 -21.27 22.60
N VAL A 17 -18.31 -20.84 22.35
CA VAL A 17 -18.66 -19.92 21.27
C VAL A 17 -19.20 -18.63 21.87
N GLU A 18 -18.69 -17.50 21.45
CA GLU A 18 -19.27 -16.18 21.75
C GLU A 18 -20.36 -15.89 20.74
N GLU A 19 -21.58 -15.68 21.20
CA GLU A 19 -22.70 -15.31 20.34
C GLU A 19 -23.11 -13.86 20.59
N LYS A 20 -23.29 -13.16 19.48
CA LYS A 20 -23.72 -11.79 19.45
C LYS A 20 -25.25 -11.76 19.46
N ILE A 21 -25.85 -11.24 20.51
CA ILE A 21 -27.29 -11.04 20.56
C ILE A 21 -27.58 -9.58 20.38
N GLU A 22 -28.27 -9.28 19.31
CA GLU A 22 -28.80 -7.97 19.02
C GLU A 22 -30.08 -7.75 19.87
N VAL A 23 -29.99 -6.87 20.86
CA VAL A 23 -31.13 -6.59 21.73
C VAL A 23 -31.77 -5.28 21.27
N ASP A 24 -32.89 -5.40 20.64
CA ASP A 24 -33.77 -4.29 20.33
C ASP A 24 -34.38 -3.72 21.63
N LEU A 25 -34.47 -2.40 21.74
CA LEU A 25 -35.00 -1.70 22.92
C LEU A 25 -36.42 -2.19 23.29
N GLU A 26 -37.23 -2.49 22.29
CA GLU A 26 -38.59 -2.99 22.48
C GLU A 26 -38.61 -4.42 23.03
N ASN A 27 -37.73 -5.27 22.52
CA ASN A 27 -37.55 -6.63 23.04
C ASN A 27 -36.95 -6.62 24.45
N THR A 28 -36.03 -5.70 24.74
CA THR A 28 -35.48 -5.54 26.10
C THR A 28 -36.56 -5.12 27.08
N LEU A 29 -37.44 -4.19 26.72
CA LEU A 29 -38.56 -3.77 27.55
C LEU A 29 -39.59 -4.89 27.78
N ARG A 30 -39.86 -5.68 26.75
CA ARG A 30 -40.75 -6.85 26.89
C ARG A 30 -40.14 -7.90 27.79
N ASN A 31 -38.86 -8.21 27.61
CA ASN A 31 -38.13 -9.15 28.47
C ASN A 31 -38.09 -8.69 29.92
N LEU A 32 -37.88 -7.40 30.17
CA LEU A 32 -37.92 -6.81 31.52
C LEU A 32 -39.32 -6.85 32.13
N ARG A 33 -40.36 -6.82 31.33
CA ARG A 33 -41.75 -7.00 31.76
C ARG A 33 -42.17 -8.43 31.90
N GLY A 34 -41.34 -9.37 31.37
CA GLY A 34 -41.68 -10.78 31.33
C GLY A 34 -42.82 -11.08 30.35
N GLU A 35 -42.91 -10.33 29.26
CA GLU A 35 -43.99 -10.43 28.26
C GLU A 35 -43.40 -10.97 26.93
N ASP A 36 -44.22 -11.74 26.19
CA ASP A 36 -43.90 -12.17 24.84
C ASP A 36 -44.20 -11.06 23.80
N GLU A 37 -44.02 -11.37 22.51
CA GLU A 37 -44.30 -10.45 21.39
C GLU A 37 -45.79 -10.01 21.31
N HIS A 38 -46.67 -10.71 22.00
CA HIS A 38 -48.11 -10.40 22.09
C HIS A 38 -48.50 -9.74 23.42
N GLY A 39 -47.52 -9.42 24.31
CA GLY A 39 -47.79 -8.83 25.63
C GLY A 39 -48.34 -9.84 26.65
N LEU A 40 -48.17 -11.14 26.42
CA LEU A 40 -48.53 -12.19 27.37
C LEU A 40 -47.33 -12.53 28.26
N PRO A 41 -47.55 -12.89 29.56
CA PRO A 41 -46.50 -13.26 30.46
C PRO A 41 -45.74 -14.48 29.93
N LEU A 42 -44.40 -14.41 29.94
CA LEU A 42 -43.52 -15.49 29.53
C LEU A 42 -43.61 -16.66 30.51
N PRO A 43 -43.62 -17.92 30.06
CA PRO A 43 -43.53 -19.07 30.95
C PRO A 43 -42.17 -19.07 31.67
N ASP A 44 -42.14 -19.57 32.92
CA ASP A 44 -40.92 -19.63 33.74
C ASP A 44 -39.75 -20.44 33.11
N THR A 45 -40.04 -21.24 32.11
CA THR A 45 -39.06 -22.01 31.34
C THR A 45 -38.43 -21.22 30.20
N ASP A 46 -38.95 -20.03 29.88
CA ASP A 46 -38.37 -19.17 28.84
C ASP A 46 -37.11 -18.48 29.36
N PRO A 47 -35.99 -18.58 28.68
CA PRO A 47 -34.76 -17.91 29.08
C PRO A 47 -34.91 -16.40 29.32
N ARG A 48 -35.81 -15.77 28.61
CA ARG A 48 -36.13 -14.32 28.76
C ARG A 48 -36.84 -14.01 30.08
N ALA A 49 -37.55 -14.98 30.65
CA ALA A 49 -38.19 -14.84 31.96
C ALA A 49 -37.15 -14.63 33.07
N ILE A 50 -35.95 -15.19 32.94
CA ILE A 50 -34.85 -15.02 33.89
C ILE A 50 -34.38 -13.58 33.97
N ILE A 51 -34.34 -12.88 32.84
CA ILE A 51 -34.01 -11.44 32.78
C ILE A 51 -35.05 -10.65 33.58
N HIS A 52 -36.32 -10.98 33.42
CA HIS A 52 -37.41 -10.36 34.17
C HIS A 52 -37.32 -10.67 35.68
N HIS A 53 -37.09 -11.93 36.03
CA HIS A 53 -36.94 -12.34 37.44
C HIS A 53 -35.76 -11.65 38.12
N ARG A 54 -34.65 -11.52 37.42
CA ARG A 54 -33.48 -10.82 37.92
C ARG A 54 -33.77 -9.35 38.14
N TRP A 55 -34.40 -8.68 37.17
CA TRP A 55 -34.80 -7.27 37.33
C TRP A 55 -35.78 -7.05 38.49
N LEU A 56 -36.76 -7.94 38.65
CA LEU A 56 -37.71 -7.88 39.76
C LEU A 56 -36.99 -8.08 41.11
N PHE A 57 -36.06 -9.02 41.20
CA PHE A 57 -35.30 -9.26 42.41
C PHE A 57 -34.46 -8.06 42.79
N GLU A 58 -33.69 -7.52 41.87
CA GLU A 58 -32.83 -6.36 42.09
C GLU A 58 -33.64 -5.11 42.46
N ARG A 59 -34.82 -4.94 41.85
CA ARG A 59 -35.72 -3.83 42.16
C ARG A 59 -36.30 -3.94 43.59
N ASN A 60 -36.65 -5.15 44.00
CA ASN A 60 -37.31 -5.39 45.27
C ASN A 60 -36.31 -5.55 46.43
N ASN A 61 -35.05 -5.90 46.12
CA ASN A 61 -33.98 -6.14 47.07
C ASN A 61 -32.73 -5.29 46.72
N PRO A 62 -32.82 -3.96 46.81
CA PRO A 62 -31.69 -3.11 46.46
C PRO A 62 -30.52 -3.40 47.37
N GLY A 63 -29.43 -3.86 46.80
CA GLY A 63 -28.24 -4.18 47.53
C GLY A 63 -27.99 -5.67 47.80
N GLU A 64 -28.87 -6.56 47.35
CA GLU A 64 -28.65 -8.01 47.39
C GLU A 64 -28.27 -8.57 46.02
N ALA A 65 -27.30 -9.48 45.99
CA ALA A 65 -26.92 -10.14 44.75
C ALA A 65 -28.01 -11.11 44.29
N PHE A 66 -28.26 -11.16 42.98
CA PHE A 66 -29.17 -12.16 42.42
C PHE A 66 -28.65 -13.57 42.66
N PRO A 67 -29.51 -14.54 43.05
CA PRO A 67 -29.06 -15.88 43.41
C PRO A 67 -28.28 -16.57 42.27
N GLU A 68 -27.10 -17.07 42.57
CA GLU A 68 -26.15 -17.69 41.59
C GLU A 68 -26.69 -18.92 40.87
N HIS A 69 -27.71 -19.57 41.42
CA HIS A 69 -28.27 -20.79 40.83
C HIS A 69 -29.25 -20.54 39.67
N LEU A 70 -29.53 -19.27 39.35
CA LEU A 70 -30.28 -18.88 38.18
C LEU A 70 -29.30 -18.54 37.05
N GLU A 71 -28.89 -19.56 36.34
CA GLU A 71 -28.05 -19.41 35.13
C GLU A 71 -28.88 -18.82 34.01
N VAL A 72 -28.34 -17.81 33.33
CA VAL A 72 -28.94 -17.25 32.13
C VAL A 72 -28.60 -18.16 30.97
N ASN A 73 -29.57 -18.78 30.37
CA ASN A 73 -29.36 -19.59 29.20
C ASN A 73 -29.37 -18.74 27.93
N CYS A 74 -28.54 -19.13 26.95
CA CYS A 74 -28.55 -18.51 25.64
C CYS A 74 -29.96 -18.62 25.01
N PRO A 75 -30.62 -17.50 24.64
CA PRO A 75 -31.97 -17.56 24.09
C PRO A 75 -32.06 -18.25 22.71
N HIS A 76 -30.92 -18.46 22.05
CA HIS A 76 -30.84 -19.05 20.73
C HIS A 76 -30.67 -20.59 20.77
N CYS A 77 -29.78 -21.10 21.61
CA CYS A 77 -29.48 -22.54 21.69
C CYS A 77 -29.90 -23.20 23.00
N GLY A 78 -30.34 -22.42 23.99
CA GLY A 78 -30.72 -22.94 25.31
C GLY A 78 -29.56 -23.37 26.21
N SER A 79 -28.31 -23.22 25.76
CA SER A 79 -27.13 -23.58 26.54
C SER A 79 -26.91 -22.60 27.69
N PRO A 80 -26.41 -23.06 28.88
CA PRO A 80 -26.08 -22.17 29.97
C PRO A 80 -24.96 -21.21 29.57
N ALA A 81 -25.13 -19.94 29.88
CA ALA A 81 -24.10 -18.93 29.65
C ALA A 81 -22.91 -19.18 30.59
N ILE A 82 -21.70 -19.16 30.04
CA ILE A 82 -20.46 -19.37 30.78
C ILE A 82 -19.77 -18.03 30.98
N GLU A 83 -19.23 -17.81 32.18
CA GLU A 83 -18.33 -16.70 32.43
C GLU A 83 -17.02 -16.88 31.66
N ASP A 84 -16.54 -15.80 31.06
CA ASP A 84 -15.20 -15.78 30.50
C ASP A 84 -14.19 -15.80 31.64
N GLU A 85 -13.40 -16.87 31.73
CA GLU A 85 -12.34 -17.04 32.76
C GLU A 85 -11.27 -15.93 32.66
N HIS A 86 -11.17 -15.21 31.53
CA HIS A 86 -10.15 -14.20 31.29
C HIS A 86 -10.64 -12.78 31.55
N THR A 87 -11.89 -12.50 31.30
CA THR A 87 -12.46 -11.17 31.54
C THR A 87 -13.18 -11.08 32.88
N GLY A 88 -13.59 -12.20 33.45
CA GLY A 88 -14.28 -12.28 34.76
C GLY A 88 -15.57 -11.45 34.81
N GLU A 89 -15.93 -10.82 33.74
CA GLU A 89 -16.84 -9.69 33.66
C GLU A 89 -17.99 -9.94 32.72
N THR A 90 -18.52 -11.07 32.79
CA THR A 90 -19.83 -11.29 32.22
C THR A 90 -20.90 -10.60 33.07
N TYR A 91 -22.11 -10.89 32.80
CA TYR A 91 -23.32 -10.51 33.53
C TYR A 91 -23.17 -10.24 35.02
N ARG A 92 -22.17 -10.83 35.69
CA ARG A 92 -21.98 -10.71 37.13
C ARG A 92 -21.29 -9.43 37.57
N THR A 93 -20.35 -8.91 36.83
CA THR A 93 -19.68 -7.66 37.19
C THR A 93 -20.61 -6.49 37.10
N GLN A 94 -21.53 -6.52 36.17
CA GLN A 94 -22.60 -5.52 36.11
C GLN A 94 -23.57 -5.65 37.30
N THR A 95 -23.55 -6.76 37.99
CA THR A 95 -24.32 -7.00 39.22
C THR A 95 -23.52 -6.87 40.51
N GLU A 96 -22.21 -6.75 40.44
CA GLU A 96 -21.40 -6.45 41.64
C GLU A 96 -21.79 -5.10 42.27
N ASP A 97 -22.18 -4.12 41.47
CA ASP A 97 -22.80 -2.87 41.92
C ASP A 97 -24.26 -3.05 42.37
N ARG A 98 -24.80 -4.28 42.28
CA ARG A 98 -26.11 -4.69 42.80
C ARG A 98 -27.30 -3.89 42.26
N LEU A 99 -27.12 -3.21 41.17
CA LEU A 99 -28.14 -2.44 40.46
C LEU A 99 -28.24 -2.95 39.03
N SER A 100 -29.47 -3.08 38.53
CA SER A 100 -29.64 -3.37 37.09
C SER A 100 -28.92 -2.31 36.26
N THR A 101 -28.18 -2.75 35.26
CA THR A 101 -27.49 -1.87 34.30
C THR A 101 -28.46 -0.99 33.53
N TYR A 102 -29.70 -1.45 33.44
CA TYR A 102 -30.77 -0.77 32.71
C TYR A 102 -31.83 -0.22 33.66
N ASP A 103 -32.48 0.87 33.25
CA ASP A 103 -33.69 1.38 33.92
C ASP A 103 -34.92 0.52 33.58
N ILE A 104 -36.05 0.88 34.16
CA ILE A 104 -37.32 0.18 33.91
C ILE A 104 -37.83 0.31 32.47
N TYR A 105 -37.22 1.21 31.68
CA TYR A 105 -37.55 1.43 30.28
C TYR A 105 -36.54 0.79 29.32
N GLY A 106 -35.54 0.03 29.87
CA GLY A 106 -34.51 -0.64 29.07
C GLY A 106 -33.39 0.29 28.58
N ASN A 107 -33.27 1.50 29.14
CA ASN A 107 -32.15 2.38 28.85
C ASN A 107 -30.99 2.13 29.83
N PRO A 108 -29.73 2.22 29.38
CA PRO A 108 -28.59 2.15 30.28
C PRO A 108 -28.68 3.26 31.34
N ARG A 109 -28.44 2.90 32.60
CA ARG A 109 -28.41 3.90 33.67
C ARG A 109 -27.21 4.82 33.54
N PRO A 110 -27.33 6.11 33.80
CA PRO A 110 -26.19 7.02 33.77
C PRO A 110 -25.07 6.55 34.69
N GLY A 111 -23.86 6.52 34.19
CA GLY A 111 -22.66 6.05 34.91
C GLY A 111 -22.38 4.56 34.82
N MET A 112 -23.25 3.77 34.19
CA MET A 112 -22.96 2.36 33.92
C MET A 112 -22.20 2.22 32.61
N THR A 113 -21.23 1.29 32.61
CA THR A 113 -20.45 0.93 31.42
C THR A 113 -21.03 -0.35 30.85
N VAL A 114 -21.32 -0.33 29.56
CA VAL A 114 -21.79 -1.50 28.81
C VAL A 114 -20.76 -1.87 27.74
N GLU A 115 -20.25 -3.09 27.81
CA GLU A 115 -19.36 -3.61 26.78
C GLU A 115 -20.18 -4.25 25.65
N ARG A 116 -19.85 -3.92 24.43
CA ARG A 116 -20.43 -4.52 23.23
C ARG A 116 -19.37 -4.91 22.21
N HIS A 117 -19.68 -5.84 21.35
CA HIS A 117 -18.85 -6.12 20.19
C HIS A 117 -18.80 -4.94 19.22
N LEU A 118 -17.75 -4.90 18.40
CA LEU A 118 -17.70 -4.04 17.22
C LEU A 118 -18.81 -4.43 16.26
N ILE A 119 -19.46 -3.42 15.70
CA ILE A 119 -20.47 -3.54 14.64
C ILE A 119 -20.00 -2.84 13.38
N ASP A 120 -20.62 -3.17 12.26
CA ASP A 120 -20.35 -2.51 10.99
C ASP A 120 -20.66 -1.00 11.11
N GLY A 121 -19.71 -0.17 10.65
CA GLY A 121 -19.80 1.28 10.73
C GLY A 121 -19.20 1.91 11.98
N ASP A 122 -18.72 1.12 12.96
CA ASP A 122 -17.91 1.66 14.04
C ASP A 122 -16.63 2.27 13.51
N ILE A 123 -16.17 3.34 14.13
CA ILE A 123 -14.92 3.98 13.76
C ILE A 123 -13.80 3.50 14.67
N ALA A 124 -12.75 3.00 14.06
CA ALA A 124 -11.55 2.57 14.76
C ALA A 124 -10.31 3.20 14.14
N ILE A 125 -9.31 3.48 14.97
CA ILE A 125 -8.00 3.93 14.50
C ILE A 125 -7.15 2.70 14.21
N PHE A 126 -6.63 2.64 12.99
CA PHE A 126 -5.77 1.57 12.52
C PHE A 126 -4.33 2.07 12.40
N ASN A 127 -3.38 1.32 12.93
CA ASN A 127 -1.99 1.74 13.05
C ASN A 127 -1.02 0.63 12.68
N ARG A 128 0.07 0.99 12.00
CA ARG A 128 1.26 0.14 11.84
C ARG A 128 2.49 0.84 12.40
N GLN A 129 3.25 0.14 13.21
CA GLN A 129 4.54 0.61 13.70
C GLN A 129 5.68 0.18 12.73
N PRO A 130 6.74 1.00 12.58
CA PRO A 130 6.97 2.30 13.23
C PRO A 130 6.11 3.41 12.63
N SER A 131 5.49 4.24 13.50
CA SER A 131 4.66 5.36 13.09
C SER A 131 5.54 6.58 12.78
N LEU A 132 5.98 6.71 11.54
CA LEU A 132 6.94 7.74 11.10
C LEU A 132 6.27 9.05 10.67
N HIS A 133 4.99 9.01 10.35
CA HIS A 133 4.20 10.17 9.92
C HIS A 133 2.73 9.99 10.32
N ARG A 134 1.93 11.06 10.22
CA ARG A 134 0.53 11.04 10.66
C ARG A 134 -0.33 10.00 9.93
N MET A 135 -0.02 9.64 8.68
CA MET A 135 -0.75 8.65 7.90
C MET A 135 -0.47 7.19 8.32
N SER A 136 0.47 6.97 9.23
CA SER A 136 0.65 5.65 9.87
C SER A 136 -0.46 5.32 10.88
N MET A 137 -1.33 6.29 11.19
CA MET A 137 -2.50 6.15 12.05
C MET A 137 -3.69 6.82 11.37
N MET A 138 -4.62 6.06 10.86
CA MET A 138 -5.81 6.59 10.18
C MET A 138 -7.08 5.93 10.72
N ALA A 139 -8.19 6.66 10.65
CA ALA A 139 -9.49 6.15 11.05
C ALA A 139 -10.17 5.42 9.89
N HIS A 140 -10.69 4.24 10.20
CA HIS A 140 -11.44 3.41 9.27
C HIS A 140 -12.83 3.11 9.84
N GLU A 141 -13.79 2.91 8.97
CA GLU A 141 -15.06 2.30 9.33
C GLU A 141 -14.90 0.78 9.37
N VAL A 142 -15.28 0.18 10.47
CA VAL A 142 -15.15 -1.26 10.70
C VAL A 142 -16.20 -2.00 9.91
N ARG A 143 -15.80 -3.10 9.29
CA ARG A 143 -16.67 -4.15 8.79
C ARG A 143 -16.30 -5.45 9.47
N VAL A 144 -17.22 -6.00 10.23
CA VAL A 144 -17.02 -7.24 10.96
C VAL A 144 -17.11 -8.43 9.99
N MET A 145 -16.08 -9.26 10.00
CA MET A 145 -15.95 -10.40 9.09
C MET A 145 -15.41 -11.60 9.84
N ASP A 146 -15.72 -12.80 9.34
CA ASP A 146 -15.13 -14.03 9.83
C ASP A 146 -13.62 -14.07 9.55
N GLY A 147 -12.88 -14.69 10.46
CA GLY A 147 -11.43 -14.88 10.36
C GLY A 147 -10.65 -14.17 11.45
N LYS A 148 -9.31 -14.32 11.39
CA LYS A 148 -8.37 -13.80 12.39
C LYS A 148 -7.41 -12.76 11.82
N THR A 149 -7.70 -12.22 10.63
CA THR A 149 -6.83 -11.27 9.93
C THR A 149 -7.56 -9.98 9.64
N PHE A 150 -6.84 -8.86 9.72
CA PHE A 150 -7.33 -7.61 9.18
C PHE A 150 -7.37 -7.65 7.65
N ARG A 151 -8.32 -6.94 7.08
CA ARG A 151 -8.45 -6.76 5.63
C ARG A 151 -8.71 -5.29 5.34
N PHE A 152 -7.96 -4.72 4.42
CA PHE A 152 -8.09 -3.33 4.01
C PHE A 152 -7.71 -3.15 2.54
N ASN A 153 -8.07 -2.01 1.94
CA ASN A 153 -7.80 -1.73 0.54
C ASN A 153 -6.29 -1.66 0.28
N LEU A 154 -5.85 -2.30 -0.80
CA LEU A 154 -4.44 -2.36 -1.21
C LEU A 154 -3.82 -0.96 -1.41
N ALA A 155 -4.59 0.03 -1.85
CA ALA A 155 -4.11 1.41 -2.02
C ALA A 155 -3.61 2.06 -0.72
N VAL A 156 -4.06 1.56 0.43
CA VAL A 156 -3.68 2.07 1.76
C VAL A 156 -2.40 1.41 2.30
N CYS A 157 -1.85 0.41 1.63
CA CYS A 157 -0.59 -0.21 2.01
C CYS A 157 0.57 0.80 2.01
N THR A 158 0.60 1.73 1.08
CA THR A 158 1.69 2.72 0.93
C THR A 158 1.84 3.62 2.15
N PRO A 159 0.78 4.31 2.67
CA PRO A 159 0.90 5.15 3.85
C PRO A 159 1.25 4.37 5.13
N TYR A 160 0.78 3.13 5.26
CA TYR A 160 1.17 2.27 6.38
C TYR A 160 2.54 1.63 6.19
N ASN A 161 3.11 1.68 4.98
CA ASN A 161 4.27 0.89 4.56
C ASN A 161 4.09 -0.59 4.93
N ALA A 162 2.88 -1.11 4.69
CA ALA A 162 2.48 -2.47 5.03
C ALA A 162 2.56 -3.38 3.80
N ASP A 163 2.92 -4.63 4.04
CA ASP A 163 2.79 -5.72 3.10
C ASP A 163 2.08 -6.91 3.77
N PHE A 164 1.85 -7.98 3.03
CA PHE A 164 1.06 -9.11 3.52
C PHE A 164 1.93 -10.35 3.78
N ASP A 165 3.18 -10.16 4.15
CA ASP A 165 4.14 -11.23 4.43
C ASP A 165 4.12 -11.71 5.89
N GLY A 166 3.20 -11.17 6.71
CA GLY A 166 3.05 -11.47 8.13
C GLY A 166 3.09 -10.23 9.01
N ASP A 167 2.92 -9.03 8.43
CA ASP A 167 2.82 -7.79 9.18
C ASP A 167 1.69 -7.84 10.21
N GLU A 168 1.96 -7.32 11.40
CA GLU A 168 0.99 -7.10 12.47
C GLU A 168 0.65 -5.63 12.59
N MET A 169 -0.62 -5.33 12.84
CA MET A 169 -1.11 -3.96 12.99
C MET A 169 -2.01 -3.83 14.22
N ASN A 170 -2.16 -2.61 14.71
CA ASN A 170 -2.96 -2.31 15.89
C ASN A 170 -4.31 -1.69 15.49
N LEU A 171 -5.37 -2.14 16.13
CA LEU A 171 -6.70 -1.56 16.04
C LEU A 171 -7.05 -0.91 17.38
N HIS A 172 -7.38 0.38 17.37
CA HIS A 172 -7.80 1.12 18.57
C HIS A 172 -9.27 1.48 18.43
N VAL A 173 -10.09 0.94 19.31
CA VAL A 173 -11.51 1.24 19.39
C VAL A 173 -11.70 2.55 20.15
N ILE A 174 -12.46 3.47 19.56
CA ILE A 174 -12.68 4.79 20.11
C ILE A 174 -13.84 4.75 21.11
N GLN A 175 -13.62 5.29 22.32
CA GLN A 175 -14.55 5.19 23.43
C GLN A 175 -15.43 6.43 23.61
N SER A 176 -14.91 7.65 23.36
CA SER A 176 -15.69 8.89 23.54
C SER A 176 -16.26 9.43 22.23
N GLU A 177 -17.39 10.14 22.32
CA GLU A 177 -18.02 10.76 21.15
C GLU A 177 -17.18 11.89 20.56
N GLU A 178 -16.45 12.64 21.40
CA GLU A 178 -15.53 13.69 20.94
C GLU A 178 -14.38 13.08 20.11
N SER A 179 -13.76 12.02 20.62
CA SER A 179 -12.70 11.31 19.89
C SER A 179 -13.22 10.66 18.61
N ARG A 180 -14.48 10.16 18.62
CA ARG A 180 -15.13 9.60 17.43
C ARG A 180 -15.37 10.67 16.37
N ALA A 181 -15.82 11.85 16.78
CA ALA A 181 -16.02 12.98 15.88
C ALA A 181 -14.70 13.46 15.28
N GLU A 182 -13.64 13.59 16.09
CA GLU A 182 -12.31 13.94 15.63
C GLU A 182 -11.76 12.90 14.62
N ALA A 183 -11.85 11.63 14.94
CA ALA A 183 -11.40 10.55 14.06
C ALA A 183 -12.18 10.55 12.72
N LYS A 184 -13.50 10.73 12.78
CA LYS A 184 -14.35 10.75 11.59
C LYS A 184 -14.10 11.95 10.67
N ILE A 185 -13.71 13.10 11.21
CA ILE A 185 -13.55 14.33 10.43
C ILE A 185 -12.10 14.53 10.00
N LEU A 186 -11.13 14.31 10.91
CA LEU A 186 -9.73 14.65 10.67
C LEU A 186 -8.84 13.47 10.31
N MET A 187 -9.16 12.24 10.78
CA MET A 187 -8.27 11.10 10.66
C MET A 187 -8.70 10.08 9.61
N ARG A 188 -9.83 10.26 8.96
CA ARG A 188 -10.30 9.31 7.94
C ARG A 188 -9.36 9.24 6.74
N VAL A 189 -9.30 8.09 6.11
CA VAL A 189 -8.33 7.76 5.04
C VAL A 189 -8.33 8.78 3.90
N GLN A 190 -9.50 9.22 3.45
CA GLN A 190 -9.61 10.14 2.32
C GLN A 190 -9.00 11.52 2.59
N GLU A 191 -8.94 11.98 3.84
CA GLU A 191 -8.28 13.24 4.19
C GLU A 191 -6.74 13.14 4.12
N HIS A 192 -6.23 11.92 4.00
CA HIS A 192 -4.80 11.62 3.94
C HIS A 192 -4.32 11.16 2.55
N ILE A 193 -5.14 11.32 1.52
CA ILE A 193 -4.71 11.01 0.14
C ILE A 193 -3.51 11.87 -0.23
N ILE A 194 -3.54 13.16 0.08
CA ILE A 194 -2.44 14.10 -0.18
C ILE A 194 -1.54 14.24 1.06
N THR A 195 -0.24 14.07 0.86
CA THR A 195 0.74 14.22 1.95
C THR A 195 1.17 15.68 2.14
N PRO A 196 1.31 16.16 3.39
CA PRO A 196 1.86 17.49 3.65
C PRO A 196 3.36 17.62 3.37
N ARG A 197 4.06 16.51 3.05
CA ARG A 197 5.49 16.54 2.78
C ARG A 197 5.84 17.30 1.49
N TYR A 198 5.07 17.07 0.42
CA TYR A 198 5.32 17.65 -0.91
C TYR A 198 4.03 17.94 -1.72
N GLY A 199 2.84 17.76 -1.12
CA GLY A 199 1.57 18.06 -1.77
C GLY A 199 1.16 17.10 -2.88
N GLY A 200 1.62 15.86 -2.86
CA GLY A 200 1.22 14.81 -3.80
C GLY A 200 0.56 13.63 -3.11
N ALA A 201 -0.07 12.74 -3.88
CA ALA A 201 -0.77 11.58 -3.35
C ALA A 201 0.18 10.56 -2.73
N VAL A 202 -0.11 10.13 -1.49
CA VAL A 202 0.55 9.02 -0.82
C VAL A 202 -0.30 7.74 -0.86
N ILE A 203 -1.61 7.89 -1.04
CA ILE A 203 -2.55 6.80 -1.28
C ILE A 203 -2.81 6.76 -2.77
N GLY A 204 -2.70 5.60 -3.39
CA GLY A 204 -2.90 5.45 -4.83
C GLY A 204 -2.85 4.00 -5.26
N GLY A 205 -3.02 3.76 -6.56
CA GLY A 205 -2.91 2.43 -7.13
C GLY A 205 -1.51 1.84 -6.99
N ILE A 206 -1.43 0.55 -6.66
CA ILE A 206 -0.18 -0.21 -6.61
C ILE A 206 -0.36 -1.56 -7.30
N HIS A 207 0.74 -2.15 -7.74
CA HIS A 207 0.77 -3.51 -8.31
C HIS A 207 -0.31 -3.74 -9.37
N ASP A 208 -1.28 -4.62 -9.11
CA ASP A 208 -2.33 -5.01 -10.04
C ASP A 208 -3.22 -3.86 -10.49
N HIS A 209 -3.38 -2.82 -9.67
CA HIS A 209 -4.10 -1.61 -10.08
C HIS A 209 -3.41 -0.92 -11.26
N ILE A 210 -2.08 -0.83 -11.20
CA ILE A 210 -1.28 -0.20 -12.27
C ILE A 210 -1.23 -1.13 -13.49
N SER A 211 -1.00 -2.43 -13.29
CA SER A 211 -1.00 -3.42 -14.37
C SER A 211 -2.35 -3.44 -15.10
N GLY A 212 -3.46 -3.43 -14.35
CA GLY A 212 -4.81 -3.43 -14.93
C GLY A 212 -5.13 -2.15 -15.69
N ALA A 213 -4.74 -0.98 -15.18
CA ALA A 213 -4.91 0.29 -15.89
C ALA A 213 -4.09 0.32 -17.19
N TYR A 214 -2.86 -0.21 -17.14
CA TYR A 214 -2.02 -0.33 -18.31
C TYR A 214 -2.58 -1.33 -19.32
N LEU A 215 -3.00 -2.51 -18.89
CA LEU A 215 -3.68 -3.51 -19.73
C LEU A 215 -4.95 -2.97 -20.40
N LEU A 216 -5.69 -2.13 -19.69
CA LEU A 216 -6.92 -1.53 -20.20
C LEU A 216 -6.63 -0.51 -21.30
N THR A 217 -5.62 0.34 -21.12
CA THR A 217 -5.39 1.52 -21.96
C THR A 217 -4.27 1.36 -22.99
N HIS A 218 -3.28 0.50 -22.70
CA HIS A 218 -2.17 0.27 -23.62
C HIS A 218 -2.56 -0.72 -24.71
N GLY A 219 -2.39 -0.30 -25.97
CA GLY A 219 -2.61 -1.13 -27.14
C GLY A 219 -1.40 -1.14 -28.07
N ALA A 220 -1.56 -1.65 -29.29
CA ALA A 220 -0.52 -1.62 -30.29
C ALA A 220 -0.18 -0.16 -30.70
N GLN A 221 0.99 0.04 -31.27
CA GLN A 221 1.35 1.32 -31.87
C GLN A 221 1.01 1.32 -33.36
N ASP A 222 0.60 2.48 -33.89
CA ASP A 222 0.44 2.65 -35.31
C ASP A 222 1.81 2.74 -36.04
N GLU A 223 1.80 2.77 -37.38
CA GLU A 223 3.02 2.93 -38.21
C GLU A 223 3.80 4.22 -37.90
N LYS A 224 3.18 5.17 -37.23
CA LYS A 224 3.77 6.47 -36.84
C LYS A 224 4.23 6.49 -35.37
N GLY A 225 4.06 5.36 -34.66
CA GLY A 225 4.42 5.23 -33.25
C GLY A 225 3.41 5.82 -32.26
N ASN A 226 2.18 6.17 -32.71
CA ASN A 226 1.14 6.62 -31.80
C ASN A 226 0.46 5.43 -31.15
N PRO A 227 0.12 5.50 -29.84
CA PRO A 227 -0.57 4.42 -29.17
C PRO A 227 -2.00 4.29 -29.72
N ILE A 228 -2.36 3.10 -30.14
CA ILE A 228 -3.73 2.75 -30.51
C ILE A 228 -4.39 2.18 -29.24
N PRO A 229 -5.50 2.77 -28.74
CA PRO A 229 -6.18 2.25 -27.57
C PRO A 229 -6.57 0.78 -27.74
N ARG A 230 -6.42 0.00 -26.67
CA ARG A 230 -6.79 -1.41 -26.68
C ARG A 230 -8.29 -1.58 -26.81
N LEU A 231 -8.72 -2.50 -27.69
CA LEU A 231 -10.11 -2.91 -27.79
C LEU A 231 -10.42 -4.00 -26.77
N ILE A 232 -11.39 -3.77 -25.91
CA ILE A 232 -11.88 -4.73 -24.93
C ILE A 232 -13.16 -5.38 -25.48
N PRO A 233 -13.21 -6.70 -25.63
CA PRO A 233 -14.39 -7.39 -26.09
C PRO A 233 -15.63 -7.04 -25.26
N LYS A 234 -16.79 -6.90 -25.91
CA LYS A 234 -18.04 -6.47 -25.26
C LYS A 234 -18.40 -7.30 -24.03
N SER A 235 -18.20 -8.61 -24.08
CA SER A 235 -18.49 -9.50 -22.95
C SER A 235 -17.65 -9.19 -21.72
N ILE A 236 -16.35 -8.97 -21.91
CA ILE A 236 -15.41 -8.62 -20.83
C ILE A 236 -15.73 -7.23 -20.28
N ALA A 237 -15.96 -6.26 -21.17
CA ALA A 237 -16.27 -4.89 -20.78
C ALA A 237 -17.55 -4.80 -19.91
N LEU A 238 -18.60 -5.54 -20.28
CA LEU A 238 -19.83 -5.57 -19.51
C LEU A 238 -19.68 -6.25 -18.16
N ASP A 239 -18.88 -7.33 -18.07
CA ASP A 239 -18.55 -7.98 -16.80
C ASP A 239 -17.78 -7.02 -15.88
N VAL A 240 -16.77 -6.35 -16.41
CA VAL A 240 -15.96 -5.37 -15.67
C VAL A 240 -16.84 -4.21 -15.17
N LEU A 241 -17.68 -3.64 -16.01
CA LEU A 241 -18.60 -2.55 -15.61
C LEU A 241 -19.62 -3.01 -14.57
N GLY A 242 -20.08 -4.26 -14.66
CA GLY A 242 -20.94 -4.89 -13.65
C GLY A 242 -20.25 -5.01 -12.29
N GLN A 243 -18.98 -5.39 -12.25
CA GLN A 243 -18.19 -5.47 -11.00
C GLN A 243 -17.89 -4.07 -10.41
N VAL A 244 -17.73 -3.05 -11.24
CA VAL A 244 -17.63 -1.66 -10.79
C VAL A 244 -18.95 -1.12 -10.25
N GLY A 245 -20.07 -1.73 -10.63
CA GLY A 245 -21.42 -1.25 -10.31
C GLY A 245 -21.85 -0.06 -11.17
N TRP A 246 -21.37 0.00 -12.43
CA TRP A 246 -21.74 1.07 -13.34
C TRP A 246 -23.18 0.91 -13.85
N SER A 247 -23.97 1.97 -13.76
CA SER A 247 -25.37 2.01 -14.20
C SER A 247 -25.67 3.13 -15.22
N GLY A 248 -24.60 3.84 -15.66
CA GLY A 248 -24.73 4.92 -16.64
C GLY A 248 -24.74 4.44 -18.10
N ASN A 249 -24.68 5.38 -19.02
CA ASN A 249 -24.58 5.10 -20.45
C ASN A 249 -23.26 4.39 -20.77
N LEU A 250 -23.29 3.54 -21.77
CA LEU A 250 -22.10 2.89 -22.32
C LEU A 250 -21.47 3.78 -23.39
N PRO A 251 -20.15 3.70 -23.62
CA PRO A 251 -19.51 4.39 -24.73
C PRO A 251 -19.90 3.77 -26.07
N ASP A 252 -19.47 4.39 -27.17
CA ASP A 252 -19.74 3.89 -28.52
C ASP A 252 -19.04 2.55 -28.77
N GLU A 253 -19.75 1.62 -29.42
CA GLU A 253 -19.18 0.33 -29.80
C GLU A 253 -18.22 0.51 -30.99
N VAL A 254 -17.06 -0.11 -30.89
CA VAL A 254 -16.04 -0.12 -31.95
C VAL A 254 -15.84 -1.55 -32.43
N GLU A 255 -15.77 -1.73 -33.76
CA GLU A 255 -15.41 -3.02 -34.36
C GLU A 255 -14.00 -2.94 -34.92
N ARG A 256 -13.15 -3.90 -34.55
CA ARG A 256 -11.79 -4.05 -35.07
C ARG A 256 -11.48 -5.53 -35.22
N ASP A 257 -10.99 -5.93 -36.37
CA ASP A 257 -10.63 -7.33 -36.71
C ASP A 257 -11.77 -8.33 -36.50
N GLY A 258 -13.04 -7.91 -36.69
CA GLY A 258 -14.22 -8.74 -36.48
C GLY A 258 -14.62 -8.92 -35.02
N VAL A 259 -13.96 -8.21 -34.08
CA VAL A 259 -14.33 -8.17 -32.67
C VAL A 259 -15.06 -6.86 -32.37
N VAL A 260 -16.27 -6.98 -31.83
CA VAL A 260 -17.05 -5.82 -31.34
C VAL A 260 -16.77 -5.62 -29.86
N GLY A 261 -16.44 -4.40 -29.48
CA GLY A 261 -16.11 -4.07 -28.11
C GLY A 261 -16.06 -2.57 -27.86
N TYR A 262 -15.40 -2.20 -26.78
CA TYR A 262 -15.21 -0.81 -26.35
C TYR A 262 -13.72 -0.49 -26.24
N LEU A 263 -13.34 0.74 -26.49
CA LEU A 263 -11.97 1.18 -26.26
C LEU A 263 -11.70 1.24 -24.74
N GLY A 264 -10.55 0.74 -24.31
CA GLY A 264 -10.20 0.73 -22.90
C GLY A 264 -10.06 2.13 -22.29
N THR A 265 -9.63 3.11 -23.10
CA THR A 265 -9.62 4.52 -22.71
C THR A 265 -11.02 5.09 -22.47
N ASP A 266 -11.99 4.68 -23.25
CA ASP A 266 -13.39 5.12 -23.10
C ASP A 266 -14.03 4.48 -21.85
N LEU A 267 -13.72 3.21 -21.58
CA LEU A 267 -14.14 2.55 -20.34
C LEU A 267 -13.55 3.26 -19.11
N MET A 268 -12.28 3.65 -19.16
CA MET A 268 -11.65 4.40 -18.08
C MET A 268 -12.25 5.79 -17.92
N SER A 269 -12.63 6.44 -19.02
CA SER A 269 -13.28 7.75 -19.02
C SER A 269 -14.61 7.76 -18.27
N LEU A 270 -15.32 6.62 -18.17
CA LEU A 270 -16.57 6.52 -17.42
C LEU A 270 -16.41 6.77 -15.91
N ILE A 271 -15.24 6.51 -15.37
CA ILE A 271 -14.99 6.66 -13.93
C ILE A 271 -14.25 7.94 -13.56
N VAL A 272 -13.69 8.64 -14.55
CA VAL A 272 -12.96 9.90 -14.34
C VAL A 272 -13.97 11.05 -14.27
N PRO A 273 -13.94 11.89 -13.24
CA PRO A 273 -14.79 13.07 -13.15
C PRO A 273 -14.46 14.11 -14.23
N ASP A 274 -15.48 14.88 -14.63
CA ASP A 274 -15.34 15.98 -15.60
C ASP A 274 -14.71 17.23 -14.95
N GLY A 275 -14.42 18.26 -15.73
CA GLY A 275 -14.16 19.61 -15.22
C GLY A 275 -12.71 19.97 -14.96
N PHE A 276 -11.75 19.17 -15.45
CA PHE A 276 -10.33 19.53 -15.43
C PHE A 276 -9.62 19.10 -16.73
N ARG A 277 -8.49 19.76 -17.00
CA ARG A 277 -7.58 19.38 -18.07
C ARG A 277 -6.24 18.96 -17.48
N LEU A 278 -5.75 17.81 -17.90
CA LEU A 278 -4.45 17.27 -17.48
C LEU A 278 -3.70 16.73 -18.70
N GLU A 279 -2.45 17.16 -18.86
CA GLU A 279 -1.57 16.66 -19.92
C GLU A 279 -0.21 16.29 -19.30
N TYR A 280 0.26 15.10 -19.60
CA TYR A 280 1.57 14.63 -19.13
C TYR A 280 2.08 13.48 -20.00
N THR A 281 3.38 13.19 -19.88
CA THR A 281 4.01 12.06 -20.57
C THR A 281 4.06 10.84 -19.63
N SER A 282 3.56 9.71 -20.09
CA SER A 282 3.63 8.42 -19.40
C SER A 282 5.07 7.89 -19.31
N ARG A 283 5.29 6.79 -18.58
CA ARG A 283 6.59 6.11 -18.54
C ARG A 283 6.97 5.47 -19.88
N SER A 284 5.98 5.07 -20.64
CA SER A 284 6.12 4.55 -22.02
C SER A 284 6.35 5.65 -23.07
N ASN A 285 6.57 6.91 -22.66
CA ASN A 285 6.71 8.09 -23.51
C ASN A 285 5.47 8.47 -24.33
N ASP A 286 4.30 7.93 -24.00
CA ASP A 286 3.04 8.33 -24.60
C ASP A 286 2.52 9.63 -23.98
N THR A 287 1.90 10.48 -24.78
CA THR A 287 1.22 11.66 -24.24
C THR A 287 -0.17 11.27 -23.75
N VAL A 288 -0.41 11.46 -22.46
CA VAL A 288 -1.71 11.27 -21.85
C VAL A 288 -2.40 12.62 -21.73
N LEU A 289 -3.59 12.71 -22.30
CA LEU A 289 -4.45 13.88 -22.19
C LEU A 289 -5.78 13.47 -21.56
N VAL A 290 -6.14 14.16 -20.49
CA VAL A 290 -7.48 14.08 -19.89
C VAL A 290 -8.15 15.43 -20.07
N LYS A 291 -9.30 15.46 -20.72
CA LYS A 291 -10.09 16.65 -20.94
C LYS A 291 -11.56 16.33 -20.76
N ASP A 292 -12.24 17.03 -19.87
CA ASP A 292 -13.67 16.88 -19.59
C ASP A 292 -14.09 15.40 -19.37
N GLY A 293 -13.34 14.69 -18.52
CA GLY A 293 -13.55 13.26 -18.24
C GLY A 293 -13.04 12.29 -19.30
N HIS A 294 -12.74 12.74 -20.51
CA HIS A 294 -12.20 11.87 -21.58
C HIS A 294 -10.70 11.66 -21.42
N VAL A 295 -10.31 10.40 -21.35
CA VAL A 295 -8.92 9.94 -21.22
C VAL A 295 -8.40 9.47 -22.56
N THR A 296 -7.24 9.96 -22.97
CA THR A 296 -6.50 9.47 -24.13
C THR A 296 -5.06 9.14 -23.73
N GLY A 297 -4.46 8.14 -24.37
CA GLY A 297 -3.11 7.68 -24.05
C GLY A 297 -3.09 6.55 -23.01
N THR A 298 -1.88 6.10 -22.67
CA THR A 298 -1.63 4.94 -21.81
C THR A 298 -1.53 5.34 -20.35
N LEU A 299 -2.36 4.76 -19.48
CA LEU A 299 -2.32 4.99 -18.04
C LEU A 299 -1.35 4.03 -17.37
N ASP A 300 -0.46 4.58 -16.59
CA ASP A 300 0.60 3.88 -15.87
C ASP A 300 0.72 4.36 -14.41
N LYS A 301 1.83 4.05 -13.74
CA LYS A 301 2.10 4.52 -12.37
C LYS A 301 2.01 6.05 -12.25
N ARG A 302 2.38 6.81 -13.27
CA ARG A 302 2.30 8.28 -13.25
C ARG A 302 0.87 8.82 -13.30
N ALA A 303 -0.08 7.99 -13.72
CA ALA A 303 -1.50 8.35 -13.70
C ALA A 303 -2.12 8.19 -12.31
N ILE A 304 -2.03 6.97 -11.78
CA ILE A 304 -2.83 6.52 -10.64
C ILE A 304 -2.00 6.02 -9.46
N GLY A 305 -0.68 5.94 -9.63
CA GLY A 305 0.19 5.36 -8.63
C GLY A 305 0.34 6.23 -7.38
N ALA A 306 0.66 5.60 -6.25
CA ALA A 306 1.13 6.32 -5.09
C ALA A 306 2.42 7.09 -5.41
N GLU A 307 2.59 8.28 -4.85
CA GLU A 307 3.69 9.25 -5.04
C GLU A 307 3.67 10.03 -6.36
N ASP A 308 3.30 9.42 -7.48
CA ASP A 308 3.37 10.00 -8.83
C ASP A 308 2.00 10.24 -9.49
N GLY A 309 0.90 9.88 -8.83
CA GLY A 309 -0.45 9.79 -9.42
C GLY A 309 -1.07 11.12 -9.83
N ARG A 310 -0.66 11.65 -10.99
CA ARG A 310 -1.10 12.96 -11.49
C ARG A 310 -2.59 13.07 -11.74
N LEU A 311 -3.21 11.98 -12.21
CA LEU A 311 -4.66 11.94 -12.42
C LEU A 311 -5.40 11.98 -11.10
N LEU A 312 -4.94 11.19 -10.12
CA LEU A 312 -5.52 11.19 -8.78
C LEU A 312 -5.34 12.54 -8.08
N ASP A 313 -4.15 13.14 -8.18
CA ASP A 313 -3.88 14.48 -7.63
C ASP A 313 -4.85 15.51 -8.23
N ALA A 314 -5.04 15.50 -9.55
CA ALA A 314 -5.95 16.42 -10.24
C ALA A 314 -7.41 16.23 -9.79
N VAL A 315 -7.87 14.98 -9.67
CA VAL A 315 -9.23 14.69 -9.18
C VAL A 315 -9.42 15.20 -7.75
N VAL A 316 -8.47 14.93 -6.85
CA VAL A 316 -8.58 15.37 -5.45
C VAL A 316 -8.52 16.89 -5.33
N GLN A 317 -7.65 17.56 -6.09
CA GLN A 317 -7.53 19.02 -6.05
C GLN A 317 -8.76 19.74 -6.62
N THR A 318 -9.40 19.16 -7.65
CA THR A 318 -10.55 19.79 -8.30
C THR A 318 -11.87 19.47 -7.60
N HIS A 319 -12.07 18.21 -7.19
CA HIS A 319 -13.35 17.70 -6.68
C HIS A 319 -13.33 17.36 -5.19
N GLY A 320 -12.17 17.46 -4.54
CA GLY A 320 -12.02 17.16 -3.11
C GLY A 320 -11.75 15.68 -2.82
N THR A 321 -11.54 15.41 -1.54
CA THR A 321 -11.10 14.11 -1.02
C THR A 321 -12.14 13.01 -1.15
N GLU A 322 -13.44 13.34 -1.05
CA GLU A 322 -14.55 12.38 -1.21
C GLU A 322 -14.67 11.84 -2.63
N GLU A 323 -14.60 12.69 -3.64
CA GLU A 323 -14.62 12.24 -5.03
C GLU A 323 -13.31 11.51 -5.39
N GLY A 324 -12.18 11.93 -4.82
CA GLY A 324 -10.91 11.20 -4.92
C GLY A 324 -11.01 9.76 -4.39
N ALA A 325 -11.66 9.55 -3.25
CA ALA A 325 -11.91 8.23 -2.69
C ALA A 325 -12.82 7.38 -3.58
N LYS A 326 -13.94 7.95 -4.08
CA LYS A 326 -14.85 7.25 -5.00
C LYS A 326 -14.17 6.88 -6.32
N PHE A 327 -13.33 7.78 -6.85
CA PHE A 327 -12.53 7.50 -8.04
C PHE A 327 -11.58 6.32 -7.78
N LEU A 328 -10.85 6.33 -6.66
CA LEU A 328 -9.97 5.22 -6.29
C LEU A 328 -10.71 3.90 -6.16
N ASP A 329 -11.87 3.88 -5.50
CA ASP A 329 -12.67 2.66 -5.33
C ASP A 329 -13.15 2.09 -6.68
N ARG A 330 -13.63 2.93 -7.57
CA ARG A 330 -14.07 2.51 -8.91
C ARG A 330 -12.89 2.03 -9.74
N MET A 331 -11.78 2.77 -9.71
CA MET A 331 -10.55 2.47 -10.43
C MET A 331 -9.96 1.13 -9.96
N THR A 332 -9.86 0.89 -8.65
CA THR A 332 -9.32 -0.37 -8.12
C THR A 332 -10.18 -1.57 -8.51
N ARG A 333 -11.51 -1.44 -8.45
CA ARG A 333 -12.42 -2.50 -8.91
C ARG A 333 -12.28 -2.77 -10.39
N MET A 334 -12.26 -1.73 -11.23
CA MET A 334 -12.12 -1.86 -12.68
C MET A 334 -10.81 -2.54 -13.07
N THR A 335 -9.70 -2.10 -12.50
CA THR A 335 -8.37 -2.62 -12.84
C THR A 335 -8.19 -4.07 -12.41
N ILE A 336 -8.68 -4.45 -11.22
CA ILE A 336 -8.67 -5.85 -10.76
C ILE A 336 -9.57 -6.72 -11.63
N ALA A 337 -10.78 -6.23 -11.97
CA ALA A 337 -11.69 -6.95 -12.85
C ALA A 337 -11.08 -7.22 -14.23
N ILE A 338 -10.39 -6.25 -14.81
CA ILE A 338 -9.65 -6.42 -16.08
C ILE A 338 -8.54 -7.47 -15.95
N CYS A 339 -7.70 -7.37 -14.92
CA CYS A 339 -6.65 -8.38 -14.69
C CYS A 339 -7.22 -9.79 -14.57
N THR A 340 -8.36 -9.93 -13.89
CA THR A 340 -9.03 -11.22 -13.69
C THR A 340 -9.65 -11.75 -14.98
N SER A 341 -10.35 -10.89 -15.72
CA SER A 341 -11.10 -11.30 -16.92
C SER A 341 -10.20 -11.54 -18.13
N MET A 342 -9.11 -10.79 -18.25
CA MET A 342 -8.14 -10.99 -19.33
C MET A 342 -7.13 -12.09 -19.04
N GLY A 343 -6.92 -12.42 -17.77
CA GLY A 343 -5.86 -13.27 -17.29
C GLY A 343 -4.50 -12.57 -17.34
N PHE A 344 -3.82 -12.51 -16.21
CA PHE A 344 -2.51 -11.89 -16.10
C PHE A 344 -1.63 -12.74 -15.20
N THR A 345 -0.57 -13.29 -15.76
CA THR A 345 0.39 -14.13 -15.04
C THR A 345 1.76 -14.02 -15.68
N THR A 346 2.81 -14.39 -14.94
CA THR A 346 4.16 -14.48 -15.45
C THR A 346 4.73 -15.87 -15.17
N GLY A 347 5.33 -16.47 -16.19
CA GLY A 347 5.98 -17.77 -16.15
C GLY A 347 7.50 -17.66 -16.19
N ILE A 348 8.17 -18.80 -16.05
CA ILE A 348 9.61 -18.87 -16.26
C ILE A 348 9.95 -18.65 -17.74
N ASP A 349 9.06 -19.05 -18.63
CA ASP A 349 9.22 -18.96 -20.08
C ASP A 349 9.25 -17.49 -20.57
N ASP A 350 8.58 -16.57 -19.86
CA ASP A 350 8.59 -15.14 -20.17
C ASP A 350 9.98 -14.50 -20.12
N GLN A 351 10.96 -15.23 -19.61
CA GLN A 351 12.36 -14.81 -19.52
C GLN A 351 13.27 -15.56 -20.50
N ASP A 352 12.68 -16.34 -21.43
CA ASP A 352 13.45 -17.02 -22.45
C ASP A 352 13.91 -16.03 -23.52
N LEU A 353 15.20 -16.05 -23.79
CA LEU A 353 15.79 -15.30 -24.88
C LEU A 353 16.04 -16.23 -26.08
N PRO A 354 15.80 -15.76 -27.30
CA PRO A 354 16.18 -16.49 -28.49
C PRO A 354 17.67 -16.85 -28.49
N PRO A 355 18.05 -17.96 -29.12
CA PRO A 355 19.44 -18.40 -29.17
C PRO A 355 20.42 -17.35 -29.72
N GLU A 356 19.96 -16.52 -30.66
CA GLU A 356 20.75 -15.45 -31.27
C GLU A 356 21.10 -14.37 -30.24
N ALA A 357 20.12 -13.88 -29.49
CA ALA A 357 20.33 -12.89 -28.41
C ALA A 357 21.23 -13.46 -27.29
N THR A 358 21.08 -14.75 -26.97
CA THR A 358 21.93 -15.39 -25.99
C THR A 358 23.40 -15.45 -26.47
N GLN A 359 23.63 -15.70 -27.75
CA GLN A 359 24.98 -15.69 -28.35
C GLN A 359 25.57 -14.28 -28.36
N GLU A 360 24.75 -13.27 -28.69
CA GLU A 360 25.17 -11.87 -28.66
C GLU A 360 25.58 -11.44 -27.25
N ILE A 361 24.76 -11.73 -26.23
CA ILE A 361 25.08 -11.45 -24.82
C ILE A 361 26.41 -12.15 -24.42
N HIS A 362 26.60 -13.38 -24.85
CA HIS A 362 27.86 -14.10 -24.57
C HIS A 362 29.05 -13.41 -25.24
N ALA A 363 28.92 -12.98 -26.49
CA ALA A 363 29.95 -12.24 -27.20
C ALA A 363 30.31 -10.91 -26.54
N ILE A 364 29.30 -10.16 -26.07
CA ILE A 364 29.49 -8.90 -25.33
C ILE A 364 30.24 -9.14 -24.01
N ASN A 365 29.87 -10.19 -23.27
CA ASN A 365 30.53 -10.55 -22.02
C ASN A 365 31.99 -10.98 -22.24
N GLN A 366 32.28 -11.73 -23.33
CA GLN A 366 33.63 -12.13 -23.69
C GLN A 366 34.48 -10.92 -24.09
N THR A 367 33.93 -10.04 -24.92
CA THR A 367 34.61 -8.80 -25.34
C THR A 367 34.96 -7.92 -24.13
N ALA A 368 34.05 -7.78 -23.17
CA ALA A 368 34.32 -7.04 -21.95
C ALA A 368 35.43 -7.69 -21.09
N SER A 369 35.47 -9.01 -21.02
CA SER A 369 36.57 -9.73 -20.34
C SER A 369 37.89 -9.50 -21.01
N ASP A 370 37.95 -9.56 -22.35
CA ASP A 370 39.15 -9.31 -23.13
C ASP A 370 39.63 -7.85 -23.00
N GLU A 371 38.70 -6.87 -22.95
CA GLU A 371 39.03 -5.47 -22.67
C GLU A 371 39.61 -5.28 -21.26
N VAL A 372 39.09 -5.98 -20.26
CA VAL A 372 39.62 -5.95 -18.89
C VAL A 372 41.05 -6.52 -18.88
N ASP A 373 41.27 -7.63 -19.56
CA ASP A 373 42.61 -8.26 -19.66
C ASP A 373 43.60 -7.35 -20.41
N ALA A 374 43.17 -6.67 -21.46
CA ALA A 374 43.98 -5.68 -22.17
C ALA A 374 44.36 -4.50 -21.27
N GLU A 375 43.44 -4.05 -20.43
CA GLU A 375 43.69 -2.95 -19.47
C GLU A 375 44.66 -3.37 -18.35
N LEU A 376 44.58 -4.63 -17.91
CA LEU A 376 45.53 -5.21 -16.96
C LEU A 376 46.92 -5.34 -17.55
N VAL A 377 47.04 -5.68 -18.84
CA VAL A 377 48.34 -5.71 -19.55
C VAL A 377 48.93 -4.30 -19.63
N LYS A 378 48.16 -3.26 -19.92
CA LYS A 378 48.61 -1.87 -19.90
C LYS A 378 49.11 -1.42 -18.51
N PHE A 379 48.43 -1.88 -17.45
CA PHE A 379 48.84 -1.59 -16.08
C PHE A 379 50.20 -2.23 -15.73
N GLY A 380 50.46 -3.43 -16.23
CA GLY A 380 51.70 -4.17 -15.96
C GLY A 380 51.83 -4.61 -14.50
N LYS A 381 53.08 -4.90 -14.07
CA LYS A 381 53.31 -5.43 -12.71
C LYS A 381 53.15 -4.37 -11.61
N ASP A 382 53.57 -3.14 -11.85
CA ASP A 382 53.74 -2.11 -10.82
C ASP A 382 52.90 -0.81 -11.06
N GLY A 383 52.19 -0.72 -12.19
CA GLY A 383 51.42 0.45 -12.56
C GLY A 383 52.23 1.76 -12.74
N SER A 384 53.56 1.71 -12.77
CA SER A 384 54.44 2.86 -12.81
C SER A 384 54.36 3.69 -14.09
N LYS A 385 53.90 3.11 -15.18
CA LYS A 385 53.70 3.76 -16.49
C LYS A 385 52.21 3.97 -16.83
N TYR A 386 51.31 3.68 -15.90
CA TYR A 386 49.90 3.79 -16.15
C TYR A 386 49.42 5.25 -16.01
N GLU A 387 48.67 5.73 -17.00
CA GLU A 387 48.10 7.08 -16.96
C GLU A 387 47.08 7.22 -15.83
N THR A 388 47.34 8.08 -14.87
CA THR A 388 46.52 8.26 -13.70
C THR A 388 45.58 9.44 -13.87
N ARG A 389 44.35 9.31 -13.36
CA ARG A 389 43.42 10.42 -13.25
C ARG A 389 43.88 11.40 -12.16
N PRO A 390 43.63 12.71 -12.32
CA PRO A 390 44.02 13.71 -11.31
C PRO A 390 43.46 13.35 -9.93
N GLY A 391 44.32 13.30 -8.91
CA GLY A 391 43.96 13.02 -7.53
C GLY A 391 43.70 11.51 -7.21
N ARG A 392 44.04 10.61 -8.11
CA ARG A 392 43.88 9.14 -7.92
C ARG A 392 45.25 8.44 -7.99
N THR A 393 45.32 7.31 -7.30
CA THR A 393 46.46 6.42 -7.44
C THR A 393 46.32 5.58 -8.75
N PRO A 394 47.45 5.01 -9.30
CA PRO A 394 47.39 4.15 -10.48
C PRO A 394 46.41 3.00 -10.31
N LEU A 395 46.36 2.40 -9.13
CA LEU A 395 45.46 1.29 -8.81
C LEU A 395 43.98 1.72 -8.78
N GLU A 396 43.70 2.86 -8.20
CA GLU A 396 42.31 3.39 -8.18
C GLU A 396 41.83 3.73 -9.60
N THR A 397 42.71 4.31 -10.42
CA THR A 397 42.38 4.61 -11.82
C THR A 397 42.11 3.35 -12.62
N LEU A 398 42.92 2.29 -12.42
CA LEU A 398 42.70 0.99 -13.04
C LEU A 398 41.34 0.40 -12.65
N GLU A 399 41.01 0.39 -11.35
CA GLU A 399 39.76 -0.17 -10.87
C GLU A 399 38.54 0.62 -11.40
N GLU A 400 38.64 1.95 -11.50
CA GLU A 400 37.60 2.80 -12.10
C GLU A 400 37.43 2.51 -13.61
N ASN A 401 38.51 2.32 -14.34
CA ASN A 401 38.47 2.00 -15.77
C ASN A 401 37.82 0.63 -15.98
N ILE A 402 38.23 -0.37 -15.22
CA ILE A 402 37.64 -1.74 -15.30
C ILE A 402 36.15 -1.70 -14.94
N LEU A 403 35.76 -0.97 -13.86
CA LEU A 403 34.35 -0.80 -13.52
C LEU A 403 33.56 -0.16 -14.66
N GLY A 404 34.14 0.84 -15.32
CA GLY A 404 33.52 1.50 -16.48
C GLY A 404 33.33 0.55 -17.68
N ILE A 405 34.27 -0.37 -17.93
CA ILE A 405 34.14 -1.41 -18.97
C ILE A 405 32.98 -2.35 -18.61
N LEU A 406 32.97 -2.87 -17.38
CA LEU A 406 31.96 -3.83 -16.93
C LEU A 406 30.55 -3.23 -16.80
N ASP A 407 30.45 -1.93 -16.45
CA ASP A 407 29.18 -1.22 -16.42
C ASP A 407 28.61 -1.01 -17.85
N ARG A 408 29.48 -0.68 -18.83
CA ARG A 408 29.07 -0.62 -20.25
C ARG A 408 28.61 -1.99 -20.75
N CYS A 409 29.31 -3.04 -20.39
CA CYS A 409 28.92 -4.41 -20.70
C CYS A 409 27.52 -4.74 -20.16
N LYS A 410 27.27 -4.43 -18.88
CA LYS A 410 25.95 -4.63 -18.26
C LYS A 410 24.88 -3.84 -18.99
N SER A 411 25.13 -2.60 -19.36
CA SER A 411 24.16 -1.77 -20.10
C SER A 411 23.86 -2.36 -21.49
N ALA A 412 24.89 -2.79 -22.23
CA ALA A 412 24.73 -3.40 -23.53
C ALA A 412 23.96 -4.73 -23.47
N THR A 413 24.28 -5.61 -22.52
CA THR A 413 23.53 -6.88 -22.33
C THR A 413 22.09 -6.64 -21.90
N SER A 414 21.84 -5.59 -21.09
CA SER A 414 20.48 -5.18 -20.71
C SER A 414 19.68 -4.66 -21.89
N GLU A 415 20.34 -3.92 -22.79
CA GLU A 415 19.70 -3.39 -24.00
C GLU A 415 19.30 -4.51 -24.96
N VAL A 416 20.20 -5.48 -25.19
CA VAL A 416 19.86 -6.67 -25.99
C VAL A 416 18.66 -7.41 -25.39
N ALA A 417 18.66 -7.65 -24.09
CA ALA A 417 17.54 -8.33 -23.43
C ALA A 417 16.22 -7.52 -23.53
N LYS A 418 16.28 -6.19 -23.42
CA LYS A 418 15.10 -5.32 -23.58
C LYS A 418 14.52 -5.33 -24.98
N ASN A 419 15.35 -5.34 -26.00
CA ASN A 419 14.93 -5.29 -27.40
C ASN A 419 14.34 -6.61 -27.91
N VAL A 420 14.59 -7.70 -27.23
CA VAL A 420 14.18 -9.04 -27.63
C VAL A 420 12.95 -9.53 -26.90
N LEU A 421 12.73 -9.05 -25.67
CA LEU A 421 11.52 -9.38 -24.92
C LEU A 421 10.32 -8.65 -25.54
N GLU A 422 9.28 -9.39 -25.84
CA GLU A 422 8.07 -8.89 -26.51
C GLU A 422 7.28 -7.95 -25.58
N ASP A 423 6.61 -6.96 -26.16
CA ASP A 423 5.85 -5.96 -25.41
C ASP A 423 4.61 -6.54 -24.70
N ASP A 424 4.09 -7.69 -25.16
CA ASP A 424 2.97 -8.39 -24.54
C ASP A 424 3.40 -9.32 -23.38
N ASN A 425 4.71 -9.47 -23.17
CA ASN A 425 5.26 -10.21 -22.03
C ASN A 425 4.84 -9.58 -20.71
N ALA A 426 4.20 -10.36 -19.83
CA ALA A 426 3.66 -9.88 -18.57
C ALA A 426 4.72 -9.24 -17.66
N ALA A 427 5.95 -9.76 -17.66
CA ALA A 427 7.03 -9.21 -16.85
C ALA A 427 7.55 -7.87 -17.40
N VAL A 428 7.61 -7.71 -18.72
CA VAL A 428 7.90 -6.43 -19.40
C VAL A 428 6.81 -5.42 -19.09
N LEU A 429 5.56 -5.81 -19.21
CA LEU A 429 4.40 -4.97 -18.94
C LEU A 429 4.41 -4.44 -17.49
N MET A 430 4.68 -5.31 -16.49
CA MET A 430 4.80 -4.88 -15.10
C MET A 430 5.95 -3.89 -14.87
N ALA A 431 7.09 -4.10 -15.53
CA ALA A 431 8.25 -3.23 -15.40
C ALA A 431 8.04 -1.87 -16.10
N THR A 432 7.47 -1.87 -17.30
CA THR A 432 7.22 -0.67 -18.12
C THR A 432 6.13 0.20 -17.50
N SER A 433 5.00 -0.40 -17.10
CA SER A 433 3.92 0.31 -16.41
C SER A 433 4.35 0.89 -15.05
N GLY A 434 5.41 0.34 -14.44
CA GLY A 434 5.86 0.70 -13.10
C GLY A 434 5.07 0.00 -11.98
N ALA A 435 4.31 -1.03 -12.30
CA ALA A 435 3.56 -1.80 -11.33
C ALA A 435 4.49 -2.54 -10.36
N ARG A 436 5.45 -3.30 -10.90
CA ARG A 436 6.43 -4.04 -10.09
C ARG A 436 7.68 -4.37 -10.89
N GLY A 437 8.82 -4.35 -10.21
CA GLY A 437 10.11 -4.62 -10.84
C GLY A 437 10.60 -3.47 -11.72
N ASN A 438 11.67 -3.73 -12.44
CA ASN A 438 12.21 -2.85 -13.47
C ASN A 438 12.88 -3.68 -14.57
N MET A 439 13.14 -3.08 -15.72
CA MET A 439 13.79 -3.75 -16.85
C MET A 439 15.21 -4.25 -16.53
N ASP A 440 15.91 -3.63 -15.57
CA ASP A 440 17.23 -4.10 -15.16
C ASP A 440 17.16 -5.43 -14.39
N ASN A 441 16.10 -5.65 -13.60
CA ASN A 441 15.86 -6.94 -12.94
C ASN A 441 15.58 -8.03 -13.96
N LEU A 442 14.76 -7.75 -14.98
CA LEU A 442 14.51 -8.67 -16.10
C LEU A 442 15.79 -8.99 -16.86
N ALA A 443 16.60 -7.99 -17.15
CA ALA A 443 17.89 -8.18 -17.80
C ALA A 443 18.87 -9.05 -16.98
N MET A 444 18.86 -8.93 -15.65
CA MET A 444 19.65 -9.81 -14.77
C MET A 444 19.10 -11.24 -14.72
N MET A 445 17.78 -11.41 -14.85
CA MET A 445 17.14 -12.71 -14.86
C MET A 445 17.40 -13.45 -16.18
N ALA A 446 17.19 -12.78 -17.30
CA ALA A 446 17.28 -13.36 -18.65
C ALA A 446 18.69 -13.27 -19.25
N GLY A 447 19.36 -12.14 -19.13
CA GLY A 447 20.60 -11.80 -19.83
C GLY A 447 21.87 -12.06 -19.03
N SER A 448 22.33 -11.08 -18.25
CA SER A 448 23.56 -11.17 -17.43
C SER A 448 23.44 -10.36 -16.15
N ILE A 449 23.97 -10.89 -15.05
CA ILE A 449 23.98 -10.18 -13.75
C ILE A 449 25.02 -9.05 -13.72
N GLY A 450 26.17 -9.25 -14.38
CA GLY A 450 27.23 -8.25 -14.44
C GLY A 450 28.11 -8.24 -13.18
N GLN A 451 28.67 -7.06 -12.83
CA GLN A 451 29.61 -6.91 -11.72
C GLN A 451 28.91 -6.55 -10.40
N PRO A 452 28.81 -7.48 -9.44
CA PRO A 452 28.43 -7.16 -8.06
C PRO A 452 29.44 -6.18 -7.45
N LYS A 453 28.93 -5.21 -6.71
CA LYS A 453 29.76 -4.18 -6.06
C LYS A 453 29.59 -4.26 -4.55
N VAL A 454 30.69 -4.03 -3.83
CA VAL A 454 30.74 -3.95 -2.37
C VAL A 454 31.29 -2.58 -2.02
N ARG A 455 30.46 -1.73 -1.36
CA ARG A 455 30.79 -0.31 -1.11
C ARG A 455 31.20 0.47 -2.36
N GLY A 456 30.54 0.18 -3.49
CA GLY A 456 30.83 0.83 -4.76
C GLY A 456 32.08 0.34 -5.49
N LYS A 457 32.79 -0.66 -4.98
CA LYS A 457 34.00 -1.23 -5.55
C LYS A 457 33.81 -2.68 -5.91
N ARG A 458 34.70 -3.25 -6.77
CA ARG A 458 34.78 -4.68 -7.01
C ARG A 458 35.25 -5.39 -5.73
N LEU A 459 34.99 -6.68 -5.63
CA LEU A 459 35.36 -7.50 -4.47
C LEU A 459 36.89 -7.47 -4.25
N GLU A 460 37.32 -7.04 -3.07
CA GLU A 460 38.75 -6.88 -2.73
C GLU A 460 39.19 -7.76 -1.57
N ARG A 461 38.26 -8.07 -0.65
CA ARG A 461 38.54 -8.74 0.63
C ARG A 461 38.15 -10.21 0.59
N GLY A 462 38.92 -11.03 1.22
CA GLY A 462 38.73 -12.46 1.38
C GLY A 462 39.98 -13.05 1.97
N TYR A 463 40.86 -13.54 1.10
CA TYR A 463 42.21 -14.01 1.47
C TYR A 463 43.26 -12.93 1.21
N GLN A 464 44.49 -13.18 1.60
CA GLN A 464 45.58 -12.25 1.33
C GLN A 464 45.81 -12.13 -0.20
N ASP A 465 45.62 -10.94 -0.72
CA ASP A 465 45.78 -10.54 -2.12
C ASP A 465 44.90 -11.29 -3.14
N ARG A 466 43.79 -11.91 -2.71
CA ARG A 466 42.83 -12.62 -3.57
C ARG A 466 41.49 -12.79 -2.88
N VAL A 467 40.43 -12.96 -3.62
CA VAL A 467 39.08 -13.12 -3.07
C VAL A 467 38.80 -14.55 -2.63
N LEU A 468 39.22 -15.52 -3.42
CA LEU A 468 39.05 -16.95 -3.14
C LEU A 468 40.39 -17.70 -3.28
N PRO A 469 40.57 -18.84 -2.58
CA PRO A 469 41.86 -19.56 -2.54
C PRO A 469 42.29 -20.16 -3.87
N HIS A 470 41.40 -20.45 -4.78
CA HIS A 470 41.71 -21.01 -6.09
C HIS A 470 42.10 -19.97 -7.16
N PHE A 471 41.91 -18.67 -6.86
CA PHE A 471 42.48 -17.63 -7.72
C PHE A 471 43.93 -17.34 -7.38
N GLY A 472 44.70 -16.91 -8.37
CA GLY A 472 46.06 -16.49 -8.18
C GLY A 472 46.18 -15.26 -7.27
N ARG A 473 47.31 -15.12 -6.57
CA ARG A 473 47.58 -13.90 -5.80
C ARG A 473 47.66 -12.68 -6.72
N ASN A 474 47.09 -11.58 -6.32
CA ASN A 474 46.99 -10.35 -7.10
C ASN A 474 46.23 -10.47 -8.43
N ALA A 475 45.45 -11.54 -8.63
CA ALA A 475 44.59 -11.67 -9.78
C ALA A 475 43.49 -10.58 -9.74
N ARG A 476 43.40 -9.79 -10.81
CA ARG A 476 42.52 -8.62 -10.92
C ARG A 476 41.58 -8.71 -12.12
N GLY A 477 41.52 -9.86 -12.79
CA GLY A 477 40.63 -10.09 -13.92
C GLY A 477 39.15 -9.87 -13.56
N ALA A 478 38.30 -9.98 -14.55
CA ALA A 478 36.85 -9.80 -14.34
C ALA A 478 36.31 -10.89 -13.42
N LYS A 479 36.53 -12.16 -13.71
CA LYS A 479 36.03 -13.31 -12.95
C LYS A 479 36.60 -13.37 -11.53
N GLU A 480 37.89 -13.07 -11.35
CA GLU A 480 38.59 -13.11 -10.07
C GLU A 480 38.08 -12.04 -9.08
N LYS A 481 37.55 -10.96 -9.58
CA LYS A 481 36.98 -9.84 -8.80
C LYS A 481 35.44 -9.83 -8.78
N GLY A 482 34.82 -10.93 -9.24
CA GLY A 482 33.41 -11.21 -9.04
C GLY A 482 32.49 -10.85 -10.20
N PHE A 483 32.99 -10.62 -11.41
CA PHE A 483 32.14 -10.47 -12.58
C PHE A 483 31.36 -11.76 -12.85
N VAL A 484 30.02 -11.62 -12.98
CA VAL A 484 29.07 -12.70 -13.23
C VAL A 484 28.56 -12.58 -14.67
N SER A 485 29.03 -13.45 -15.53
CA SER A 485 28.65 -13.48 -16.96
C SER A 485 27.33 -14.23 -17.19
N SER A 486 26.87 -15.01 -16.23
CA SER A 486 25.65 -15.79 -16.29
C SER A 486 24.42 -14.98 -15.84
N SER A 487 23.25 -15.55 -16.06
CA SER A 487 21.96 -15.01 -15.59
C SER A 487 21.35 -15.93 -14.53
N PHE A 488 20.34 -15.44 -13.80
CA PHE A 488 19.62 -16.27 -12.84
C PHE A 488 18.95 -17.47 -13.51
N LYS A 489 18.39 -17.28 -14.71
CA LYS A 489 17.72 -18.35 -15.44
C LYS A 489 18.69 -19.44 -15.91
N ARG A 490 19.85 -19.08 -16.42
CA ARG A 490 20.87 -20.04 -16.84
C ARG A 490 21.56 -20.74 -15.68
N GLY A 491 21.47 -20.16 -14.48
CA GLY A 491 22.14 -20.64 -13.28
C GLY A 491 23.56 -20.07 -13.15
N LEU A 492 24.10 -20.15 -11.94
CA LEU A 492 25.39 -19.58 -11.57
C LEU A 492 26.40 -20.67 -11.26
N GLU A 493 27.65 -20.43 -11.63
CA GLU A 493 28.76 -21.24 -11.12
C GLU A 493 28.90 -21.03 -9.58
N PRO A 494 29.43 -22.01 -8.83
CA PRO A 494 29.63 -21.90 -7.39
C PRO A 494 30.40 -20.64 -6.98
N THR A 495 31.41 -20.25 -7.78
CA THR A 495 32.20 -19.03 -7.55
C THR A 495 31.39 -17.76 -7.77
N GLU A 496 30.61 -17.69 -8.85
CA GLU A 496 29.72 -16.57 -9.15
C GLU A 496 28.66 -16.41 -8.07
N PHE A 497 28.05 -17.52 -7.66
CA PHE A 497 27.06 -17.53 -6.56
C PHE A 497 27.66 -16.98 -5.25
N PHE A 498 28.88 -17.42 -4.90
CA PHE A 498 29.56 -16.92 -3.70
C PHE A 498 29.78 -15.38 -3.78
N MET A 499 30.30 -14.92 -4.92
CA MET A 499 30.59 -13.50 -5.13
C MET A 499 29.30 -12.63 -5.03
N LEU A 500 28.22 -13.11 -5.64
CA LEU A 500 26.91 -12.46 -5.57
C LEU A 500 26.36 -12.46 -4.15
N SER A 501 26.53 -13.57 -3.41
CA SER A 501 26.08 -13.68 -2.01
C SER A 501 26.82 -12.71 -1.08
N VAL A 502 28.11 -12.42 -1.35
CA VAL A 502 28.86 -11.41 -0.58
C VAL A 502 28.27 -10.02 -0.75
N SER A 503 27.94 -9.63 -2.00
CA SER A 503 27.31 -8.34 -2.28
C SER A 503 25.89 -8.25 -1.69
N GLY A 504 25.09 -9.32 -1.83
CA GLY A 504 23.76 -9.40 -1.23
C GLY A 504 23.80 -9.31 0.29
N ARG A 505 24.76 -9.98 0.95
CA ARG A 505 24.94 -9.90 2.41
C ARG A 505 25.26 -8.48 2.87
N GLU A 506 26.13 -7.78 2.13
CA GLU A 506 26.41 -6.36 2.46
C GLU A 506 25.16 -5.50 2.38
N SER A 507 24.37 -5.65 1.33
CA SER A 507 23.13 -4.91 1.17
C SER A 507 22.16 -5.14 2.33
N LEU A 508 22.00 -6.39 2.78
CA LEU A 508 21.17 -6.74 3.93
C LEU A 508 21.70 -6.12 5.24
N VAL A 509 23.01 -6.18 5.46
CA VAL A 509 23.64 -5.57 6.66
C VAL A 509 23.51 -4.05 6.64
N ASP A 510 23.75 -3.40 5.49
CA ASP A 510 23.61 -1.94 5.36
C ASP A 510 22.17 -1.50 5.65
N THR A 511 21.18 -2.21 5.13
CA THR A 511 19.76 -1.95 5.40
C THR A 511 19.47 -2.04 6.91
N ALA A 512 19.91 -3.11 7.58
CA ALA A 512 19.68 -3.28 9.02
C ALA A 512 20.34 -2.18 9.87
N VAL A 513 21.57 -1.79 9.53
CA VAL A 513 22.30 -0.72 10.24
C VAL A 513 21.68 0.66 9.96
N ARG A 514 21.30 0.91 8.72
CA ARG A 514 20.67 2.18 8.31
C ARG A 514 19.35 2.41 9.01
N THR A 515 18.54 1.37 9.17
CA THR A 515 17.28 1.40 9.92
C THR A 515 17.49 1.89 11.36
N ALA A 516 18.49 1.33 12.06
CA ALA A 516 18.80 1.75 13.43
C ALA A 516 19.28 3.22 13.50
N LYS A 517 20.14 3.64 12.57
CA LYS A 517 20.65 5.04 12.52
C LYS A 517 19.53 6.05 12.22
N SER A 518 18.66 5.75 11.23
CA SER A 518 17.54 6.62 10.90
C SER A 518 16.52 6.70 12.02
N GLY A 519 16.25 5.57 12.72
CA GLY A 519 15.37 5.54 13.88
C GLY A 519 15.89 6.39 15.06
N TYR A 520 17.18 6.34 15.33
CA TYR A 520 17.80 7.20 16.35
C TYR A 520 17.76 8.69 15.97
N MET A 521 17.98 9.02 14.69
CA MET A 521 17.83 10.39 14.22
C MET A 521 16.38 10.88 14.33
N GLN A 522 15.41 10.07 13.92
CA GLN A 522 13.98 10.36 14.02
C GLN A 522 13.56 10.64 15.48
N ARG A 523 13.98 9.80 16.43
CA ARG A 523 13.71 10.02 17.85
C ARG A 523 14.25 11.36 18.35
N ARG A 524 15.49 11.74 17.98
CA ARG A 524 16.08 13.02 18.36
C ARG A 524 15.33 14.21 17.76
N LEU A 525 14.89 14.10 16.50
CA LEU A 525 14.11 15.14 15.83
C LEU A 525 12.75 15.33 16.50
N ILE A 526 12.04 14.25 16.80
CA ILE A 526 10.75 14.33 17.49
C ILE A 526 10.91 14.99 18.86
N ASN A 527 11.88 14.56 19.65
CA ASN A 527 12.16 15.18 20.97
C ASN A 527 12.54 16.67 20.86
N ALA A 528 13.18 17.08 19.75
CA ALA A 528 13.54 18.48 19.53
C ALA A 528 12.36 19.34 19.06
N MET A 529 11.32 18.73 18.49
CA MET A 529 10.16 19.41 17.91
C MET A 529 8.87 19.19 18.70
N ASP A 530 8.93 18.46 19.78
CA ASP A 530 7.76 18.05 20.58
C ASP A 530 6.95 19.25 21.13
N ASP A 531 7.62 20.34 21.45
CA ASP A 531 7.04 21.55 21.99
C ASP A 531 6.68 22.62 20.92
N LEU A 532 6.88 22.32 19.61
CA LEU A 532 6.59 23.25 18.54
C LEU A 532 5.17 23.13 18.03
N LYS A 533 4.49 24.28 17.89
CA LYS A 533 3.13 24.38 17.35
C LYS A 533 3.05 25.52 16.34
N VAL A 534 2.23 25.29 15.31
CA VAL A 534 1.80 26.36 14.41
C VAL A 534 0.66 27.13 15.07
N TRP A 535 0.77 28.45 15.11
CA TRP A 535 -0.23 29.35 15.65
C TRP A 535 -1.06 29.92 14.50
N ASP A 536 -2.33 30.17 14.82
CA ASP A 536 -3.32 30.73 13.88
C ASP A 536 -3.20 32.28 13.80
N ASP A 537 -1.97 32.72 13.58
CA ASP A 537 -1.67 34.14 13.35
C ASP A 537 -1.70 34.42 11.83
N GLU A 538 -1.82 35.67 11.44
CA GLU A 538 -1.58 36.11 10.06
C GLU A 538 -0.30 36.96 9.99
N PRO A 539 0.79 36.45 9.42
CA PRO A 539 1.04 35.10 8.87
C PRO A 539 1.24 34.04 9.97
N ALA A 540 0.84 32.78 9.69
CA ALA A 540 0.98 31.68 10.63
C ALA A 540 2.42 31.50 11.10
N SER A 541 2.66 31.66 12.42
CA SER A 541 3.98 31.55 13.05
C SER A 541 4.16 30.20 13.74
N VAL A 542 5.42 29.73 13.84
CA VAL A 542 5.75 28.54 14.63
C VAL A 542 6.33 28.99 15.97
N ARG A 543 5.75 28.50 17.06
CA ARG A 543 6.15 28.84 18.42
C ARG A 543 6.32 27.59 19.28
N ASN A 544 7.12 27.73 20.32
CA ASN A 544 7.22 26.71 21.35
C ASN A 544 6.21 26.92 22.49
N THR A 545 6.13 25.98 23.42
CA THR A 545 5.25 26.06 24.61
C THR A 545 5.49 27.29 25.48
N ALA A 546 6.71 27.86 25.47
CA ALA A 546 7.07 29.11 26.14
C ALA A 546 6.69 30.36 25.33
N ASN A 547 5.91 30.21 24.25
CA ASN A 547 5.47 31.26 23.33
C ASN A 547 6.61 32.02 22.64
N ARG A 548 7.80 31.41 22.52
CA ARG A 548 8.91 31.97 21.74
C ARG A 548 8.69 31.65 20.27
N ILE A 549 8.85 32.64 19.42
CA ILE A 549 8.75 32.48 17.97
C ILE A 549 10.02 31.75 17.47
N ILE A 550 9.83 30.59 16.84
CA ILE A 550 10.88 29.79 16.22
C ILE A 550 10.95 30.09 14.73
N GLN A 551 9.77 30.23 14.08
CA GLN A 551 9.66 30.73 12.71
C GLN A 551 8.61 31.83 12.67
N PHE A 552 8.91 32.92 12.00
CA PHE A 552 7.96 34.04 11.82
C PHE A 552 6.84 33.68 10.83
N ARG A 553 7.12 32.78 9.90
CA ARG A 553 6.18 32.22 8.95
C ARG A 553 6.40 30.71 8.88
N TYR A 554 5.33 29.94 8.92
CA TYR A 554 5.38 28.50 8.72
C TYR A 554 6.04 28.18 7.37
N GLY A 555 7.14 27.39 7.38
CA GLY A 555 7.87 27.03 6.16
C GLY A 555 8.50 28.20 5.41
N GLU A 556 8.59 29.41 6.02
CA GLU A 556 9.06 30.69 5.45
C GLU A 556 8.09 31.36 4.46
N ASP A 557 7.15 30.62 3.87
CA ASP A 557 6.15 31.08 2.90
C ASP A 557 4.70 31.05 3.40
N SER A 558 4.43 30.41 4.52
CA SER A 558 3.10 30.16 5.10
C SER A 558 2.19 29.26 4.25
N VAL A 559 2.77 28.45 3.37
CA VAL A 559 2.04 27.52 2.52
C VAL A 559 1.94 26.15 3.17
N ASP A 560 0.73 25.58 3.22
CA ASP A 560 0.52 24.16 3.56
C ASP A 560 0.66 23.32 2.27
N PRO A 561 1.70 22.48 2.15
CA PRO A 561 1.89 21.67 0.96
C PRO A 561 0.71 20.73 0.65
N ALA A 562 -0.05 20.30 1.66
CA ALA A 562 -1.22 19.45 1.45
C ALA A 562 -2.39 20.17 0.75
N ARG A 563 -2.41 21.50 0.83
CA ARG A 563 -3.45 22.36 0.22
C ARG A 563 -2.97 23.11 -1.02
N SER A 564 -1.73 22.87 -1.42
CA SER A 564 -1.10 23.50 -2.58
C SER A 564 -0.82 22.48 -3.67
N LYS A 565 -0.67 22.92 -4.92
CA LYS A 565 -0.29 22.06 -6.02
C LYS A 565 1.21 21.72 -5.90
N LYS A 566 1.51 20.48 -5.49
CA LYS A 566 2.89 19.98 -5.29
C LYS A 566 3.76 20.84 -4.38
N GLY A 567 3.18 21.49 -3.39
CA GLY A 567 3.91 22.36 -2.47
C GLY A 567 4.28 23.74 -3.03
N GLU A 568 3.85 24.10 -4.23
CA GLU A 568 4.10 25.41 -4.82
C GLU A 568 3.12 26.46 -4.27
N PRO A 569 3.60 27.66 -3.88
CA PRO A 569 2.73 28.69 -3.29
C PRO A 569 1.73 29.28 -4.28
N PHE A 570 2.02 29.23 -5.58
CA PHE A 570 1.15 29.71 -6.66
C PHE A 570 1.15 28.73 -7.83
N ASP A 571 -0.03 28.39 -8.30
CA ASP A 571 -0.19 27.75 -9.61
C ASP A 571 -0.22 28.83 -10.70
N VAL A 572 0.94 29.14 -11.22
CA VAL A 572 1.12 30.17 -12.27
C VAL A 572 0.31 29.81 -13.51
N SER A 573 0.18 28.50 -13.82
CA SER A 573 -0.59 28.03 -14.98
C SER A 573 -2.06 28.31 -14.80
N ALA A 574 -2.64 27.97 -13.64
CA ALA A 574 -4.05 28.23 -13.35
C ALA A 574 -4.36 29.75 -13.35
N VAL A 575 -3.46 30.58 -12.79
CA VAL A 575 -3.65 32.03 -12.82
C VAL A 575 -3.56 32.61 -14.24
N LEU A 576 -2.67 32.06 -15.07
CA LEU A 576 -2.58 32.46 -16.48
C LEU A 576 -3.81 32.02 -17.28
N ASP A 577 -4.29 30.81 -17.08
CA ASP A 577 -5.48 30.27 -17.73
C ASP A 577 -6.74 31.09 -17.34
N ASP A 578 -6.88 31.45 -16.06
CA ASP A 578 -7.94 32.35 -15.59
C ASP A 578 -7.80 33.76 -16.17
N ALA A 579 -6.59 34.30 -16.25
CA ALA A 579 -6.33 35.63 -16.76
C ALA A 579 -6.50 35.74 -18.29
N LEU A 580 -6.24 34.64 -19.00
CA LEU A 580 -6.37 34.56 -20.47
C LEU A 580 -7.75 34.08 -20.94
N GLY A 581 -8.67 33.79 -20.00
CA GLY A 581 -10.06 33.44 -20.30
C GLY A 581 -10.28 32.03 -20.76
N GLY A 582 -9.42 31.09 -20.35
CA GLY A 582 -9.64 29.64 -20.48
C GLY A 582 -9.98 29.18 -21.91
N GLU A 583 -9.13 29.42 -22.92
CA GLU A 583 -9.22 28.77 -24.24
C GLU A 583 -8.48 27.43 -24.28
#